data_395d069c1c0d16011a60da75ae445e65
#
_entry.id   395d069c1c0d16011a60da75ae445e65
#
_cell.length_a   1.000
_cell.length_b   1.000
_cell.length_c   1.000
_cell.angle_alpha   90.00
_cell.angle_beta   90.00
_cell.angle_gamma   90.00
#
_symmetry.space_group_name_H-M   'P 1'
#
loop_
_entity.id
_entity.type
_entity.pdbx_description
1 polymer ?
#
loop_
_entity_poly.entity_id
_entity_poly.type
_entity_poly.pdbx_seq_one_letter_code
_entity_poly.pdbx_strand_id
1 'polypeptide(L)'
;MKYLCQWGTAAIMLMAFTADGQSAPPLNQHPVEKTFLFNQLPEKITVPVSALQSIFSVTVNSNIIVSLGTQLKIEGSVIAKVAVTEDQLSMNIRCTNYQNALLNISRITETDGSFSYIGRMVSLQHGDVLLLWEEKGQYSFIRQKQLLAMVE
;
A
#
# COMPACT_ATOMS: atom_id res chain seq x y z
N MET A 1 -4.70 -85.84 -36.74
CA MET A 1 -5.01 -84.48 -37.24
C MET A 1 -4.26 -83.48 -36.36
N LYS A 2 -3.46 -82.68 -37.00
CA LYS A 2 -2.39 -81.89 -36.41
C LYS A 2 -2.92 -80.54 -36.01
N TYR A 3 -2.74 -80.09 -34.76
CA TYR A 3 -2.93 -78.71 -34.40
C TYR A 3 -1.55 -78.10 -33.97
N LEU A 4 -1.06 -77.19 -34.76
CA LEU A 4 0.10 -76.37 -34.51
C LEU A 4 -0.26 -75.31 -33.45
N CYS A 5 0.50 -75.31 -32.37
CA CYS A 5 0.47 -74.28 -31.36
C CYS A 5 1.46 -73.17 -31.75
N GLN A 6 0.91 -71.99 -32.10
CA GLN A 6 1.73 -70.84 -32.49
C GLN A 6 1.91 -69.90 -31.27
N TRP A 7 3.11 -69.87 -30.77
CA TRP A 7 3.48 -69.00 -29.65
C TRP A 7 3.74 -67.54 -30.17
N GLY A 8 2.88 -66.67 -29.80
CA GLY A 8 3.08 -65.24 -30.04
C GLY A 8 3.91 -64.62 -28.92
N THR A 9 5.14 -64.27 -29.22
CA THR A 9 6.04 -63.47 -28.35
C THR A 9 5.56 -62.02 -28.32
N ALA A 10 4.99 -61.60 -27.20
CA ALA A 10 4.68 -60.20 -26.93
C ALA A 10 5.96 -59.45 -26.49
N ALA A 11 6.51 -58.66 -27.36
CA ALA A 11 7.60 -57.74 -27.04
C ALA A 11 7.04 -56.55 -26.25
N ILE A 12 7.33 -56.47 -24.97
CA ILE A 12 7.03 -55.30 -24.11
C ILE A 12 8.10 -54.26 -24.39
N MET A 13 7.77 -53.21 -25.14
CA MET A 13 8.63 -52.00 -25.25
C MET A 13 8.50 -51.21 -23.98
N LEU A 14 9.54 -51.22 -23.14
CA LEU A 14 9.71 -50.32 -22.04
C LEU A 14 10.15 -48.94 -22.58
N MET A 15 9.23 -48.00 -22.69
CA MET A 15 9.55 -46.62 -22.95
C MET A 15 10.10 -46.00 -21.64
N ALA A 16 11.41 -45.82 -21.55
CA ALA A 16 12.04 -45.02 -20.53
C ALA A 16 11.75 -43.52 -20.78
N PHE A 17 10.81 -42.95 -20.03
CA PHE A 17 10.64 -41.53 -19.98
C PHE A 17 11.82 -40.96 -19.19
N THR A 18 12.80 -40.37 -19.87
CA THR A 18 13.78 -39.50 -19.27
C THR A 18 13.04 -38.21 -18.86
N ALA A 19 12.75 -38.09 -17.58
CA ALA A 19 12.30 -36.84 -16.99
C ALA A 19 13.49 -35.88 -17.03
N ASP A 20 13.56 -35.03 -18.07
CA ASP A 20 14.41 -33.85 -18.04
C ASP A 20 13.95 -32.96 -16.89
N GLY A 21 14.66 -33.08 -15.77
CA GLY A 21 14.51 -32.17 -14.64
C GLY A 21 14.86 -30.77 -15.10
N GLN A 22 13.84 -29.99 -15.46
CA GLN A 22 13.98 -28.56 -15.63
C GLN A 22 14.39 -28.01 -14.24
N SER A 23 15.70 -27.78 -14.07
CA SER A 23 16.19 -26.99 -12.95
C SER A 23 15.57 -25.60 -13.06
N ALA A 24 14.70 -25.25 -12.10
CA ALA A 24 14.18 -23.90 -12.01
C ALA A 24 15.34 -22.91 -12.07
N PRO A 25 15.24 -21.86 -12.89
CA PRO A 25 16.30 -20.87 -12.98
C PRO A 25 16.56 -20.32 -11.56
N PRO A 26 17.83 -20.14 -11.17
CA PRO A 26 18.14 -19.61 -9.85
C PRO A 26 17.43 -18.28 -9.70
N LEU A 27 16.66 -18.13 -8.63
CA LEU A 27 16.01 -16.87 -8.23
C LEU A 27 17.11 -15.89 -7.76
N ASN A 28 17.99 -15.50 -8.68
CA ASN A 28 18.86 -14.34 -8.49
C ASN A 28 18.01 -13.08 -8.70
N GLN A 29 17.04 -12.89 -7.80
CA GLN A 29 16.44 -11.58 -7.63
C GLN A 29 17.50 -10.75 -6.90
N HIS A 30 18.31 -10.00 -7.68
CA HIS A 30 18.98 -8.85 -7.12
C HIS A 30 17.90 -8.05 -6.39
N PRO A 31 18.10 -7.71 -5.11
CA PRO A 31 17.14 -6.86 -4.43
C PRO A 31 17.04 -5.58 -5.25
N VAL A 32 15.90 -5.41 -5.94
CA VAL A 32 15.60 -4.16 -6.63
C VAL A 32 15.59 -3.11 -5.54
N GLU A 33 16.57 -2.23 -5.54
CA GLU A 33 16.68 -1.14 -4.59
C GLU A 33 15.42 -0.29 -4.75
N LYS A 34 14.43 -0.50 -3.87
CA LYS A 34 13.16 0.22 -3.93
C LYS A 34 13.44 1.68 -3.63
N THR A 35 13.31 2.52 -4.64
CA THR A 35 13.40 3.96 -4.46
C THR A 35 12.17 4.42 -3.67
N PHE A 36 12.36 4.86 -2.44
CA PHE A 36 11.26 5.34 -1.60
C PHE A 36 10.76 6.69 -2.09
N LEU A 37 9.45 6.82 -2.28
CA LEU A 37 8.81 8.01 -2.81
C LEU A 37 8.96 9.22 -1.88
N PHE A 38 8.90 8.98 -0.56
CA PHE A 38 8.93 10.05 0.44
C PHE A 38 10.35 10.38 0.94
N ASN A 39 11.39 9.83 0.32
CA ASN A 39 12.78 10.12 0.73
C ASN A 39 13.18 11.59 0.60
N GLN A 40 12.52 12.33 -0.28
CA GLN A 40 12.73 13.77 -0.47
C GLN A 40 12.10 14.63 0.63
N LEU A 41 11.19 14.04 1.42
CA LEU A 41 10.53 14.72 2.51
C LEU A 41 11.33 14.57 3.80
N PRO A 42 11.25 15.52 4.72
CA PRO A 42 11.81 15.39 6.06
C PRO A 42 11.24 14.17 6.80
N GLU A 43 11.96 13.68 7.80
CA GLU A 43 11.48 12.57 8.63
C GLU A 43 10.25 12.95 9.47
N LYS A 44 10.15 14.21 9.88
CA LYS A 44 9.02 14.76 10.63
C LYS A 44 8.58 16.07 9.99
N ILE A 45 7.28 16.17 9.65
CA ILE A 45 6.67 17.34 9.03
C ILE A 45 5.53 17.82 9.92
N THR A 46 5.69 18.98 10.54
CA THR A 46 4.64 19.57 11.38
C THR A 46 3.45 20.01 10.54
N VAL A 47 2.25 19.70 11.02
CA VAL A 47 0.98 19.98 10.33
C VAL A 47 0.09 20.87 11.21
N PRO A 48 -0.32 22.05 10.76
CA PRO A 48 -1.27 22.86 11.51
C PRO A 48 -2.66 22.22 11.50
N VAL A 49 -3.36 22.30 12.63
CA VAL A 49 -4.73 21.75 12.79
C VAL A 49 -5.68 22.36 11.76
N SER A 50 -5.55 23.64 11.44
CA SER A 50 -6.37 24.31 10.42
C SER A 50 -6.25 23.68 9.04
N ALA A 51 -5.05 23.19 8.67
CA ALA A 51 -4.86 22.47 7.41
C ALA A 51 -5.56 21.11 7.42
N LEU A 52 -5.54 20.39 8.56
CA LEU A 52 -6.29 19.15 8.72
C LEU A 52 -7.81 19.40 8.62
N GLN A 53 -8.31 20.46 9.25
CA GLN A 53 -9.72 20.85 9.17
C GLN A 53 -10.15 21.16 7.75
N SER A 54 -9.32 21.88 6.98
CA SER A 54 -9.65 22.29 5.61
C SER A 54 -9.84 21.11 4.67
N ILE A 55 -9.16 19.98 4.90
CA ILE A 55 -9.36 18.75 4.11
C ILE A 55 -10.83 18.32 4.16
N PHE A 56 -11.44 18.33 5.34
CA PHE A 56 -12.82 17.83 5.53
C PHE A 56 -13.92 18.74 4.97
N SER A 57 -13.57 19.95 4.53
CA SER A 57 -14.53 20.84 3.84
C SER A 57 -14.75 20.46 2.36
N VAL A 58 -13.85 19.65 1.79
CA VAL A 58 -13.90 19.25 0.37
C VAL A 58 -14.90 18.12 0.16
N THR A 59 -15.59 18.16 -0.99
CA THR A 59 -16.56 17.13 -1.38
C THR A 59 -15.90 15.98 -2.14
N VAL A 60 -16.59 14.83 -2.19
CA VAL A 60 -16.15 13.67 -2.97
C VAL A 60 -16.13 14.02 -4.47
N ASN A 61 -15.21 13.42 -5.21
CA ASN A 61 -14.95 13.63 -6.63
C ASN A 61 -14.47 15.05 -6.99
N SER A 62 -14.08 15.85 -5.99
CA SER A 62 -13.47 17.17 -6.21
C SER A 62 -11.96 17.08 -6.17
N ASN A 63 -11.31 17.98 -6.92
CA ASN A 63 -9.87 18.18 -6.79
C ASN A 63 -9.58 18.94 -5.49
N ILE A 64 -8.46 18.60 -4.89
CA ILE A 64 -7.95 19.22 -3.67
C ILE A 64 -6.50 19.68 -3.87
N ILE A 65 -6.22 20.88 -3.37
CA ILE A 65 -4.87 21.40 -3.22
C ILE A 65 -4.79 21.95 -1.80
N VAL A 66 -3.99 21.30 -0.96
CA VAL A 66 -3.81 21.71 0.43
C VAL A 66 -2.35 21.60 0.85
N SER A 67 -1.88 22.60 1.59
CA SER A 67 -0.54 22.57 2.20
C SER A 67 -0.64 22.07 3.64
N LEU A 68 -0.12 20.87 3.87
CA LEU A 68 -0.01 20.26 5.19
C LEU A 68 1.33 20.62 5.83
N GLY A 69 1.53 21.90 6.10
CA GLY A 69 2.81 22.46 6.54
C GLY A 69 3.65 23.04 5.39
N THR A 70 4.88 23.43 5.69
CA THR A 70 5.75 24.11 4.72
C THR A 70 6.35 23.21 3.66
N GLN A 71 6.40 21.89 3.92
CA GLN A 71 7.14 20.91 3.11
C GLN A 71 6.27 19.77 2.56
N LEU A 72 4.99 19.75 2.90
CA LEU A 72 4.06 18.73 2.42
C LEU A 72 2.84 19.41 1.79
N LYS A 73 2.82 19.44 0.47
CA LYS A 73 1.68 19.89 -0.33
C LYS A 73 0.99 18.69 -0.93
N ILE A 74 -0.31 18.58 -0.77
CA ILE A 74 -1.15 17.55 -1.37
C ILE A 74 -1.89 18.16 -2.54
N GLU A 75 -1.72 17.54 -3.71
CA GLU A 75 -2.52 17.81 -4.90
C GLU A 75 -3.15 16.49 -5.36
N GLY A 76 -4.44 16.48 -5.59
CA GLY A 76 -5.10 15.23 -5.94
C GLY A 76 -6.61 15.34 -6.02
N SER A 77 -7.28 14.21 -5.85
CA SER A 77 -8.75 14.12 -5.85
C SER A 77 -9.26 13.35 -4.65
N VAL A 78 -10.37 13.82 -4.09
CA VAL A 78 -11.07 13.11 -3.01
C VAL A 78 -11.85 11.96 -3.62
N ILE A 79 -11.44 10.73 -3.31
CA ILE A 79 -12.06 9.51 -3.87
C ILE A 79 -13.15 8.92 -2.98
N ALA A 80 -13.10 9.20 -1.68
CA ALA A 80 -14.15 8.78 -0.74
C ALA A 80 -14.19 9.68 0.48
N LYS A 81 -15.41 9.85 1.03
CA LYS A 81 -15.67 10.50 2.32
C LYS A 81 -16.77 9.70 3.00
N VAL A 82 -16.44 9.03 4.10
CA VAL A 82 -17.30 8.01 4.73
C VAL A 82 -17.42 8.28 6.21
N ALA A 83 -18.63 8.35 6.74
CA ALA A 83 -18.88 8.26 8.16
C ALA A 83 -18.66 6.80 8.58
N VAL A 84 -17.60 6.55 9.32
CA VAL A 84 -17.24 5.20 9.81
C VAL A 84 -18.08 4.87 11.03
N THR A 85 -18.24 5.86 11.91
CA THR A 85 -19.16 5.87 13.06
C THR A 85 -19.86 7.22 13.15
N GLU A 86 -20.74 7.42 14.13
CA GLU A 86 -21.37 8.72 14.39
C GLU A 86 -20.32 9.82 14.69
N ASP A 87 -19.22 9.44 15.34
CA ASP A 87 -18.16 10.36 15.75
C ASP A 87 -16.96 10.38 14.80
N GLN A 88 -16.87 9.46 13.84
CA GLN A 88 -15.70 9.33 12.98
C GLN A 88 -16.03 9.52 11.50
N LEU A 89 -15.41 10.54 10.90
CA LEU A 89 -15.48 10.82 9.47
C LEU A 89 -14.12 10.56 8.83
N SER A 90 -14.06 9.65 7.88
CA SER A 90 -12.84 9.29 7.13
C SER A 90 -12.88 9.83 5.71
N MET A 91 -11.72 10.28 5.22
CA MET A 91 -11.54 10.76 3.86
C MET A 91 -10.33 10.10 3.21
N ASN A 92 -10.51 9.68 1.95
CA ASN A 92 -9.46 9.14 1.11
C ASN A 92 -9.16 10.08 -0.05
N ILE A 93 -7.90 10.43 -0.22
CA ILE A 93 -7.41 11.32 -1.26
C ILE A 93 -6.36 10.58 -2.08
N ARG A 94 -6.49 10.60 -3.40
CA ARG A 94 -5.46 10.13 -4.31
C ARG A 94 -4.57 11.30 -4.66
N CYS A 95 -3.31 11.24 -4.23
CA CYS A 95 -2.33 12.31 -4.36
C CYS A 95 -1.59 12.22 -5.70
N THR A 96 -1.96 13.06 -6.67
CA THR A 96 -1.38 13.03 -8.02
C THR A 96 0.07 13.47 -8.05
N ASN A 97 0.46 14.41 -7.18
CA ASN A 97 1.83 14.87 -7.04
C ASN A 97 2.76 13.88 -6.32
N TYR A 98 2.21 12.78 -5.76
CA TYR A 98 2.96 11.68 -5.14
C TYR A 98 2.64 10.35 -5.81
N GLN A 99 2.70 10.29 -7.14
CA GLN A 99 2.54 9.06 -7.94
C GLN A 99 1.31 8.22 -7.54
N ASN A 100 0.18 8.87 -7.31
CA ASN A 100 -1.08 8.28 -6.85
C ASN A 100 -1.02 7.61 -5.47
N ALA A 101 -0.11 8.04 -4.60
CA ALA A 101 -0.16 7.66 -3.20
C ALA A 101 -1.53 7.95 -2.60
N LEU A 102 -1.96 7.12 -1.66
CA LEU A 102 -3.25 7.27 -0.98
C LEU A 102 -3.05 7.93 0.38
N LEU A 103 -3.63 9.11 0.57
CA LEU A 103 -3.79 9.74 1.87
C LEU A 103 -5.15 9.34 2.43
N ASN A 104 -5.14 8.55 3.50
CA ASN A 104 -6.31 8.29 4.33
C ASN A 104 -6.18 9.15 5.59
N ILE A 105 -7.20 9.93 5.90
CA ILE A 105 -7.25 10.76 7.09
C ILE A 105 -8.64 10.68 7.70
N SER A 106 -8.72 10.51 9.03
CA SER A 106 -9.96 10.48 9.78
C SER A 106 -9.97 11.59 10.82
N ARG A 107 -11.11 12.24 10.95
CA ARG A 107 -11.45 13.14 12.03
C ARG A 107 -12.36 12.42 13.00
N ILE A 108 -12.06 12.47 14.27
CA ILE A 108 -12.82 11.89 15.37
C ILE A 108 -13.35 13.05 16.21
N THR A 109 -14.63 13.03 16.51
CA THR A 109 -15.26 13.97 17.46
C THR A 109 -15.13 13.39 18.85
N GLU A 110 -14.43 14.09 19.71
CA GLU A 110 -14.22 13.68 21.12
C GLU A 110 -15.46 14.00 21.97
N THR A 111 -15.53 13.42 23.15
CA THR A 111 -16.66 13.59 24.08
C THR A 111 -16.85 15.04 24.55
N ASP A 112 -15.79 15.85 24.51
CA ASP A 112 -15.81 17.28 24.83
C ASP A 112 -16.18 18.18 23.64
N GLY A 113 -16.46 17.57 22.47
CA GLY A 113 -16.76 18.27 21.22
C GLY A 113 -15.55 18.74 20.44
N SER A 114 -14.33 18.49 20.91
CA SER A 114 -13.11 18.74 20.16
C SER A 114 -12.90 17.73 19.04
N PHE A 115 -11.92 17.99 18.17
CA PHE A 115 -11.57 17.06 17.08
C PHE A 115 -10.16 16.54 17.25
N SER A 116 -10.01 15.23 17.13
CA SER A 116 -8.71 14.59 16.94
C SER A 116 -8.58 14.03 15.50
N TYR A 117 -7.35 13.82 15.06
CA TYR A 117 -7.05 13.39 13.71
C TYR A 117 -6.08 12.22 13.74
N ILE A 118 -6.38 11.22 12.95
CA ILE A 118 -5.48 10.10 12.64
C ILE A 118 -5.37 9.95 11.13
N GLY A 119 -4.25 9.45 10.64
CA GLY A 119 -4.13 9.26 9.20
C GLY A 119 -2.80 8.67 8.78
N ARG A 120 -2.76 8.32 7.50
CA ARG A 120 -1.55 7.81 6.86
C ARG A 120 -1.57 8.13 5.37
N MET A 121 -0.41 8.36 4.82
CA MET A 121 -0.21 8.41 3.38
C MET A 121 0.66 7.23 2.96
N VAL A 122 0.19 6.43 2.01
CA VAL A 122 0.82 5.17 1.61
C VAL A 122 1.13 5.20 0.12
N SER A 123 2.38 4.92 -0.24
CA SER A 123 2.76 4.61 -1.60
C SER A 123 2.73 3.09 -1.80
N LEU A 124 1.71 2.59 -2.49
CA LEU A 124 1.57 1.16 -2.76
C LEU A 124 2.69 0.61 -3.66
N GLN A 125 3.22 1.44 -4.55
CA GLN A 125 4.28 1.06 -5.49
C GLN A 125 5.66 1.02 -4.84
N HIS A 126 5.93 1.94 -3.90
CA HIS A 126 7.24 2.13 -3.29
C HIS A 126 7.33 1.52 -1.88
N GLY A 127 6.18 1.26 -1.24
CA GLY A 127 6.12 0.60 0.07
C GLY A 127 6.55 1.49 1.24
N ASP A 128 6.56 2.80 1.07
CA ASP A 128 6.83 3.77 2.13
C ASP A 128 5.56 4.45 2.63
N VAL A 129 5.59 4.88 3.87
CA VAL A 129 4.43 5.38 4.60
C VAL A 129 4.79 6.64 5.37
N LEU A 130 3.90 7.64 5.31
CA LEU A 130 3.85 8.75 6.27
C LEU A 130 2.70 8.49 7.25
N LEU A 131 2.97 8.49 8.54
CA LEU A 131 1.95 8.39 9.58
C LEU A 131 1.67 9.74 10.20
N LEU A 132 0.41 10.12 10.34
CA LEU A 132 0.00 11.27 11.11
C LEU A 132 0.03 10.91 12.59
N TRP A 133 0.88 11.60 13.33
CA TRP A 133 1.11 11.41 14.76
C TRP A 133 0.77 12.68 15.52
N GLU A 134 0.14 12.55 16.66
CA GLU A 134 -0.15 13.65 17.57
C GLU A 134 0.73 13.53 18.81
N GLU A 135 1.38 14.61 19.19
CA GLU A 135 2.18 14.71 20.40
C GLU A 135 1.94 16.08 21.05
N LYS A 136 1.38 16.08 22.26
CA LYS A 136 1.11 17.29 23.05
C LYS A 136 0.28 18.35 22.31
N GLY A 137 -0.74 17.91 21.57
CA GLY A 137 -1.61 18.78 20.77
C GLY A 137 -1.02 19.21 19.43
N GLN A 138 0.17 18.73 19.07
CA GLN A 138 0.82 19.04 17.81
C GLN A 138 0.78 17.83 16.88
N TYR A 139 0.27 18.03 15.69
CA TYR A 139 0.26 17.00 14.64
C TYR A 139 1.52 17.06 13.78
N SER A 140 2.02 15.89 13.40
CA SER A 140 3.14 15.76 12.48
C SER A 140 3.00 14.51 11.63
N PHE A 141 3.35 14.59 10.35
CA PHE A 141 3.61 13.39 9.57
C PHE A 141 5.02 12.88 9.85
N ILE A 142 5.11 11.59 10.18
CA ILE A 142 6.38 10.91 10.45
C ILE A 142 6.59 9.87 9.36
N ARG A 143 7.75 9.92 8.70
CA ARG A 143 8.13 8.96 7.69
C ARG A 143 8.54 7.64 8.33
N GLN A 144 7.87 6.56 7.94
CA GLN A 144 8.25 5.21 8.30
C GLN A 144 8.72 4.46 7.05
N LYS A 145 9.89 3.87 7.13
CA LYS A 145 10.30 2.85 6.18
C LYS A 145 9.51 1.60 6.54
N GLN A 146 8.61 1.17 5.66
CA GLN A 146 7.92 -0.09 5.86
C GLN A 146 8.95 -1.21 5.67
N LEU A 147 9.51 -1.69 6.77
CA LEU A 147 10.09 -3.01 6.81
C LEU A 147 8.91 -3.95 6.56
N LEU A 148 8.87 -4.56 5.37
CA LEU A 148 8.10 -5.77 5.15
C LEU A 148 8.67 -6.78 6.14
N ALA A 149 8.12 -6.84 7.35
CA ALA A 149 8.29 -7.97 8.22
C ALA A 149 7.66 -9.14 7.45
N MET A 150 8.50 -9.94 6.82
CA MET A 150 8.14 -11.29 6.44
C MET A 150 7.77 -11.96 7.76
N VAL A 151 6.48 -12.18 7.96
CA VAL A 151 6.00 -13.10 8.98
C VAL A 151 6.35 -14.47 8.43
N GLU A 152 7.36 -15.10 9.03
CA GLU A 152 7.62 -16.52 8.90
C GLU A 152 6.47 -17.32 9.52
#